data_3cc4f242db8c4135cea790f82ccbd456
#
_entry.id   3cc4f242db8c4135cea790f82ccbd456
#
_cell.length_a   1.000
_cell.length_b   1.000
_cell.length_c   1.000
_cell.angle_alpha   90.00
_cell.angle_beta   90.00
_cell.angle_gamma   90.00
#
_symmetry.space_group_name_H-M   'P 1'
#
loop_
_entity.id
_entity.type
_entity.pdbx_description
1 polymer ?
#
loop_
_entity_poly.entity_id
_entity_poly.type
_entity_poly.pdbx_seq_one_letter_code
_entity_poly.pdbx_strand_id
1 'polypeptide(L)'
;MKVISKQRNSKMCIICGMDNPIGLKAQFYNMEDESVMTIFKYKEEHQSFPQRVHGGLIATMLDELGLRALWAKKSEDIFGVTLSMEVKYRKPVPYDETIIGKGLVKKETSKFIVIDTELFDKKGNLLANAEVKYIK
;
A
#
# COMPACT_ATOMS: atom_id res chain seq x y z
N MET A 1 -4.88 14.80 9.85
CA MET A 1 -5.67 13.58 10.12
C MET A 1 -5.00 12.76 11.21
N LYS A 2 -5.79 12.15 12.08
CA LYS A 2 -5.27 11.51 13.29
C LYS A 2 -5.14 9.99 13.12
N VAL A 3 -4.00 9.43 13.60
CA VAL A 3 -3.79 7.99 13.69
C VAL A 3 -4.59 7.44 14.87
N ILE A 4 -5.32 6.34 14.64
CA ILE A 4 -6.04 5.65 15.70
C ILE A 4 -5.21 4.53 16.29
N SER A 5 -4.59 3.69 15.45
CA SER A 5 -3.81 2.53 15.88
C SER A 5 -2.88 2.06 14.78
N LYS A 6 -1.96 1.16 15.14
CA LYS A 6 -1.02 0.54 14.21
C LYS A 6 -1.49 -0.88 13.89
N GLN A 7 -1.45 -1.26 12.62
CA GLN A 7 -1.73 -2.63 12.20
C GLN A 7 -0.51 -3.53 12.43
N ARG A 8 -0.74 -4.84 12.50
CA ARG A 8 0.33 -5.82 12.72
C ARG A 8 1.22 -5.96 11.49
N ASN A 9 2.46 -6.33 11.70
CA ASN A 9 3.42 -6.73 10.66
C ASN A 9 3.57 -8.25 10.66
N SER A 10 3.90 -8.82 9.51
CA SER A 10 4.28 -10.22 9.42
C SER A 10 5.79 -10.37 9.55
N LYS A 11 6.30 -11.62 9.44
CA LYS A 11 7.74 -11.88 9.55
C LYS A 11 8.46 -11.71 8.21
N MET A 12 7.91 -12.27 7.13
CA MET A 12 8.63 -12.41 5.87
C MET A 12 7.97 -11.77 4.66
N CYS A 13 6.83 -11.10 4.82
CA CYS A 13 6.22 -10.37 3.71
C CYS A 13 7.22 -9.36 3.13
N ILE A 14 7.30 -9.27 1.81
CA ILE A 14 8.22 -8.33 1.17
C ILE A 14 7.89 -6.87 1.48
N ILE A 15 6.65 -6.58 1.84
CA ILE A 15 6.22 -5.22 2.18
C ILE A 15 6.36 -4.94 3.68
N CYS A 16 5.77 -5.78 4.53
CA CYS A 16 5.68 -5.49 5.96
C CYS A 16 6.50 -6.43 6.84
N GLY A 17 7.18 -7.42 6.25
CA GLY A 17 7.92 -8.42 7.03
C GLY A 17 9.14 -7.84 7.72
N MET A 18 9.15 -7.84 9.04
CA MET A 18 10.23 -7.24 9.81
C MET A 18 11.53 -8.04 9.72
N ASP A 19 11.45 -9.33 9.37
CA ASP A 19 12.61 -10.22 9.27
C ASP A 19 13.09 -10.42 7.83
N ASN A 20 12.40 -9.85 6.85
CA ASN A 20 12.80 -9.99 5.44
C ASN A 20 13.89 -8.99 5.10
N PRO A 21 15.14 -9.45 4.78
CA PRO A 21 16.26 -8.54 4.55
C PRO A 21 16.12 -7.65 3.32
N ILE A 22 15.31 -8.03 2.34
CA ILE A 22 15.07 -7.22 1.14
C ILE A 22 13.72 -6.51 1.19
N GLY A 23 12.95 -6.69 2.27
CA GLY A 23 11.62 -6.11 2.41
C GLY A 23 11.65 -4.63 2.78
N LEU A 24 10.53 -3.99 2.60
CA LEU A 24 10.37 -2.56 2.90
C LEU A 24 10.17 -2.29 4.39
N LYS A 25 9.74 -3.29 5.15
CA LYS A 25 9.41 -3.16 6.57
C LYS A 25 8.45 -2.01 6.84
N ALA A 26 7.51 -1.80 5.91
CA ALA A 26 6.54 -0.74 6.01
C ALA A 26 5.58 -1.01 7.17
N GLN A 27 5.23 0.05 7.88
CA GLN A 27 4.26 -0.03 8.96
C GLN A 27 3.00 0.72 8.56
N PHE A 28 1.84 0.16 8.89
CA PHE A 28 0.55 0.65 8.44
C PHE A 28 -0.29 1.12 9.63
N TYR A 29 -0.93 2.26 9.47
CA TYR A 29 -1.68 2.91 10.54
C TYR A 29 -3.14 3.10 10.14
N ASN A 30 -4.04 2.70 11.05
CA ASN A 30 -5.46 2.99 10.91
C ASN A 30 -5.70 4.47 11.22
N MET A 31 -6.40 5.14 10.31
CA MET A 31 -6.68 6.57 10.42
C MET A 31 -8.14 6.79 10.84
N GLU A 32 -8.44 7.99 11.35
CA GLU A 32 -9.77 8.31 11.86
C GLU A 32 -10.87 8.33 10.78
N ASP A 33 -10.49 8.46 9.50
CA ASP A 33 -11.44 8.41 8.36
C ASP A 33 -11.65 7.01 7.81
N GLU A 34 -11.23 5.98 8.54
CA GLU A 34 -11.26 4.57 8.14
C GLU A 34 -10.29 4.24 6.99
N SER A 35 -9.40 5.15 6.64
CA SER A 35 -8.32 4.86 5.69
C SER A 35 -7.14 4.22 6.40
N VAL A 36 -6.21 3.70 5.61
CA VAL A 36 -4.90 3.24 6.10
C VAL A 36 -3.82 4.13 5.49
N MET A 37 -2.77 4.41 6.26
CA MET A 37 -1.61 5.14 5.77
C MET A 37 -0.32 4.44 6.14
N THR A 38 0.69 4.61 5.30
CA THR A 38 2.06 4.20 5.57
C THR A 38 3.01 5.29 5.11
N ILE A 39 4.14 5.42 5.81
CA ILE A 39 5.25 6.29 5.41
C ILE A 39 6.48 5.40 5.35
N PHE A 40 7.12 5.34 4.20
CA PHE A 40 8.20 4.40 3.97
C PHE A 40 9.18 4.91 2.93
N LYS A 41 10.26 4.15 2.69
CA LYS A 41 11.23 4.44 1.63
C LYS A 41 11.51 3.15 0.87
N TYR A 42 11.50 3.23 -0.46
CA TYR A 42 12.12 2.18 -1.26
C TYR A 42 13.63 2.31 -1.14
N LYS A 43 14.34 1.22 -1.38
CA LYS A 43 15.79 1.17 -1.31
C LYS A 43 16.39 0.90 -2.67
N GLU A 44 17.71 1.07 -2.80
CA GLU A 44 18.42 0.85 -4.05
C GLU A 44 18.16 -0.54 -4.65
N GLU A 45 18.05 -1.57 -3.80
CA GLU A 45 17.76 -2.94 -4.27
C GLU A 45 16.37 -3.12 -4.86
N HIS A 46 15.51 -2.11 -4.77
CA HIS A 46 14.17 -2.13 -5.36
C HIS A 46 14.11 -1.43 -6.73
N GLN A 47 15.24 -1.07 -7.28
CA GLN A 47 15.28 -0.34 -8.56
C GLN A 47 15.01 -1.23 -9.78
N SER A 48 14.54 -0.60 -10.84
CA SER A 48 14.58 -1.16 -12.20
C SER A 48 15.70 -0.47 -12.98
N PHE A 49 15.49 0.76 -13.41
CA PHE A 49 16.56 1.63 -13.92
C PHE A 49 17.20 2.38 -12.75
N PRO A 50 18.45 2.86 -12.90
CA PRO A 50 19.05 3.68 -11.85
C PRO A 50 18.15 4.83 -11.43
N GLN A 51 18.00 5.00 -10.10
CA GLN A 51 17.21 6.05 -9.47
C GLN A 51 15.68 5.89 -9.59
N ARG A 52 15.21 4.73 -10.10
CA ARG A 52 13.77 4.48 -10.24
C ARG A 52 13.39 3.13 -9.67
N VAL A 53 12.33 3.13 -8.89
CA VAL A 53 11.78 1.90 -8.31
C VAL A 53 11.09 1.08 -9.39
N HIS A 54 11.24 -0.24 -9.31
CA HIS A 54 10.61 -1.18 -10.23
C HIS A 54 9.08 -1.06 -10.16
N GLY A 55 8.43 -0.97 -11.33
CA GLY A 55 6.97 -0.83 -11.41
C GLY A 55 6.21 -1.95 -10.72
N GLY A 56 6.74 -3.18 -10.77
CA GLY A 56 6.15 -4.31 -10.05
C GLY A 56 6.14 -4.13 -8.54
N LEU A 57 7.18 -3.50 -7.98
CA LEU A 57 7.23 -3.23 -6.54
C LEU A 57 6.32 -2.07 -6.15
N ILE A 58 6.11 -1.11 -7.04
CA ILE A 58 5.10 -0.07 -6.85
C ILE A 58 3.72 -0.70 -6.79
N ALA A 59 3.41 -1.59 -7.74
CA ALA A 59 2.14 -2.31 -7.78
C ALA A 59 1.95 -3.17 -6.52
N THR A 60 3.01 -3.81 -6.03
CA THR A 60 2.96 -4.62 -4.82
C THR A 60 2.54 -3.81 -3.60
N MET A 61 3.10 -2.60 -3.45
CA MET A 61 2.70 -1.72 -2.34
C MET A 61 1.25 -1.27 -2.49
N LEU A 62 0.81 -0.93 -3.70
CA LEU A 62 -0.58 -0.53 -3.94
C LEU A 62 -1.56 -1.66 -3.62
N ASP A 63 -1.18 -2.90 -3.92
CA ASP A 63 -1.98 -4.08 -3.58
C ASP A 63 -2.03 -4.28 -2.07
N GLU A 64 -0.91 -4.17 -1.39
CA GLU A 64 -0.85 -4.29 0.07
C GLU A 64 -1.72 -3.23 0.75
N LEU A 65 -1.67 -1.98 0.29
CA LEU A 65 -2.52 -0.91 0.80
C LEU A 65 -4.01 -1.23 0.65
N GLY A 66 -4.37 -1.99 -0.38
CA GLY A 66 -5.74 -2.46 -0.56
C GLY A 66 -6.20 -3.38 0.57
N LEU A 67 -5.43 -4.40 0.89
CA LEU A 67 -5.73 -5.30 2.00
C LEU A 67 -5.75 -4.53 3.32
N ARG A 68 -4.78 -3.66 3.51
CA ARG A 68 -4.66 -2.88 4.74
C ARG A 68 -5.82 -1.90 4.92
N ALA A 69 -6.35 -1.34 3.82
CA ALA A 69 -7.55 -0.50 3.87
C ALA A 69 -8.77 -1.32 4.28
N LEU A 70 -8.85 -2.56 3.81
CA LEU A 70 -9.92 -3.48 4.22
C LEU A 70 -9.84 -3.76 5.73
N TRP A 71 -8.64 -3.97 6.24
CA TRP A 71 -8.42 -4.17 7.67
C TRP A 71 -8.78 -2.91 8.48
N ALA A 72 -8.44 -1.74 7.96
CA ALA A 72 -8.76 -0.47 8.64
C ALA A 72 -10.26 -0.26 8.78
N LYS A 73 -11.02 -0.64 7.77
CA LYS A 73 -12.46 -0.49 7.79
C LYS A 73 -13.17 -1.59 8.56
N LYS A 74 -12.67 -2.82 8.53
CA LYS A 74 -13.33 -3.98 9.11
C LYS A 74 -12.51 -4.60 10.25
N SER A 75 -11.52 -5.44 9.94
CA SER A 75 -10.76 -6.18 10.94
C SER A 75 -9.52 -6.80 10.34
N GLU A 76 -8.46 -6.91 11.13
CA GLU A 76 -7.22 -7.61 10.74
C GLU A 76 -7.41 -9.13 10.59
N ASP A 77 -8.57 -9.66 10.97
CA ASP A 77 -8.89 -11.09 10.83
C ASP A 77 -9.35 -11.45 9.42
N ILE A 78 -9.55 -10.47 8.56
CA ILE A 78 -10.03 -10.70 7.19
C ILE A 78 -8.86 -11.02 6.28
N PHE A 79 -8.97 -12.16 5.56
CA PHE A 79 -8.06 -12.51 4.49
C PHE A 79 -8.68 -12.05 3.17
N GLY A 80 -8.01 -11.13 2.49
CA GLY A 80 -8.45 -10.69 1.19
C GLY A 80 -7.71 -11.44 0.09
N VAL A 81 -8.45 -11.82 -0.96
CA VAL A 81 -7.84 -12.35 -2.17
C VAL A 81 -8.06 -11.34 -3.29
N THR A 82 -6.96 -10.84 -3.83
CA THR A 82 -7.01 -9.88 -4.93
C THR A 82 -7.60 -10.54 -6.17
N LEU A 83 -8.71 -10.01 -6.64
CA LEU A 83 -9.35 -10.46 -7.88
C LEU A 83 -8.72 -9.79 -9.10
N SER A 84 -8.56 -8.47 -9.03
CA SER A 84 -7.99 -7.70 -10.12
C SER A 84 -7.45 -6.37 -9.59
N MET A 85 -6.56 -5.76 -10.36
CA MET A 85 -5.98 -4.48 -10.01
C MET A 85 -5.64 -3.72 -11.30
N GLU A 86 -6.05 -2.45 -11.36
CA GLU A 86 -5.62 -1.53 -12.41
C GLU A 86 -4.71 -0.49 -11.81
N VAL A 87 -3.45 -0.45 -12.29
CA VAL A 87 -2.43 0.47 -11.78
C VAL A 87 -2.17 1.55 -12.81
N LYS A 88 -2.10 2.80 -12.34
CA LYS A 88 -1.69 3.94 -13.17
C LYS A 88 -0.42 4.53 -12.59
N TYR A 89 0.64 4.52 -13.40
CA TYR A 89 1.94 5.08 -13.05
C TYR A 89 1.98 6.52 -13.55
N ARG A 90 1.99 7.47 -12.63
CA ARG A 90 1.87 8.91 -12.97
C ARG A 90 3.22 9.59 -13.11
N LYS A 91 4.16 9.28 -12.19
CA LYS A 91 5.48 9.86 -12.13
C LYS A 91 6.48 8.80 -11.67
N PRO A 92 7.79 8.93 -12.04
CA PRO A 92 8.79 8.01 -11.51
C PRO A 92 8.82 8.05 -9.97
N VAL A 93 8.99 6.87 -9.36
CA VAL A 93 9.10 6.76 -7.91
C VAL A 93 10.60 6.61 -7.57
N PRO A 94 11.17 7.55 -6.82
CA PRO A 94 12.58 7.46 -6.44
C PRO A 94 12.76 6.53 -5.25
N TYR A 95 13.95 5.92 -5.13
CA TYR A 95 14.33 5.23 -3.90
C TYR A 95 15.08 6.17 -2.97
N ASP A 96 15.20 5.78 -1.69
CA ASP A 96 15.82 6.57 -0.60
C ASP A 96 15.12 7.90 -0.30
N GLU A 97 13.90 8.09 -0.79
CA GLU A 97 13.08 9.26 -0.48
C GLU A 97 11.78 8.84 0.19
N THR A 98 11.23 9.72 1.00
CA THR A 98 10.00 9.45 1.74
C THR A 98 8.81 9.34 0.79
N ILE A 99 8.09 8.23 0.87
CA ILE A 99 6.86 7.96 0.13
C ILE A 99 5.74 7.79 1.14
N ILE A 100 4.58 8.34 0.81
CA ILE A 100 3.37 8.21 1.62
C ILE A 100 2.37 7.37 0.84
N GLY A 101 1.93 6.28 1.46
CA GLY A 101 0.89 5.41 0.87
C GLY A 101 -0.42 5.59 1.59
N LYS A 102 -1.52 5.53 0.86
CA LYS A 102 -2.87 5.65 1.40
C LYS A 102 -3.79 4.67 0.71
N GLY A 103 -4.70 4.06 1.47
CA GLY A 103 -5.75 3.19 0.95
C GLY A 103 -7.08 3.49 1.60
N LEU A 104 -8.15 3.44 0.81
CA LEU A 104 -9.50 3.69 1.29
C LEU A 104 -10.49 2.82 0.53
N VAL A 105 -11.38 2.15 1.27
CA VAL A 105 -12.45 1.37 0.66
C VAL A 105 -13.37 2.34 -0.06
N LYS A 106 -13.53 2.13 -1.37
CA LYS A 106 -14.35 2.99 -2.23
C LYS A 106 -15.80 2.51 -2.28
N LYS A 107 -15.97 1.18 -2.38
CA LYS A 107 -17.28 0.59 -2.65
C LYS A 107 -17.28 -0.86 -2.24
N GLU A 108 -18.42 -1.32 -1.77
CA GLU A 108 -18.61 -2.73 -1.41
C GLU A 108 -19.88 -3.25 -2.07
N THR A 109 -19.78 -4.43 -2.71
CA THR A 109 -20.92 -5.13 -3.30
C THR A 109 -21.11 -6.45 -2.55
N SER A 110 -22.13 -7.22 -2.96
CA SER A 110 -22.36 -8.54 -2.36
C SER A 110 -21.23 -9.53 -2.64
N LYS A 111 -20.46 -9.32 -3.73
CA LYS A 111 -19.44 -10.27 -4.19
C LYS A 111 -18.02 -9.79 -3.96
N PHE A 112 -17.76 -8.50 -4.04
CA PHE A 112 -16.40 -7.97 -3.93
C PHE A 112 -16.36 -6.57 -3.31
N ILE A 113 -15.15 -6.17 -2.98
CA ILE A 113 -14.85 -4.86 -2.39
C ILE A 113 -13.87 -4.15 -3.32
N VAL A 114 -14.15 -2.87 -3.60
CA VAL A 114 -13.29 -2.02 -4.44
C VAL A 114 -12.58 -1.02 -3.55
N ILE A 115 -11.27 -0.92 -3.71
CA ILE A 115 -10.41 -0.09 -2.86
C ILE A 115 -9.55 0.80 -3.75
N ASP A 116 -9.49 2.09 -3.40
CA ASP A 116 -8.56 3.05 -4.03
C ASP A 116 -7.28 3.10 -3.21
N THR A 117 -6.13 2.95 -3.89
CA THR A 117 -4.82 3.04 -3.25
C THR A 117 -3.94 4.04 -3.99
N GLU A 118 -3.09 4.74 -3.26
CA GLU A 118 -2.32 5.86 -3.79
C GLU A 118 -0.95 5.95 -3.14
N LEU A 119 0.04 6.37 -3.94
CA LEU A 119 1.37 6.70 -3.45
C LEU A 119 1.68 8.16 -3.78
N PHE A 120 2.15 8.88 -2.79
CA PHE A 120 2.52 10.30 -2.90
C PHE A 120 3.97 10.49 -2.50
N ASP A 121 4.63 11.53 -3.05
CA ASP A 121 5.89 12.00 -2.50
C ASP A 121 5.60 12.89 -1.28
N LYS A 122 6.64 13.34 -0.59
CA LYS A 122 6.48 14.17 0.61
C LYS A 122 5.91 15.56 0.33
N LYS A 123 5.90 15.98 -0.93
CA LYS A 123 5.30 17.25 -1.37
C LYS A 123 3.82 17.12 -1.71
N GLY A 124 3.29 15.90 -1.69
CA GLY A 124 1.90 15.65 -2.02
C GLY A 124 1.63 15.35 -3.49
N ASN A 125 2.67 15.17 -4.31
CA ASN A 125 2.48 14.79 -5.71
C ASN A 125 2.08 13.33 -5.81
N LEU A 126 1.02 13.04 -6.57
CA LEU A 126 0.57 11.67 -6.81
C LEU A 126 1.55 10.99 -7.78
N LEU A 127 2.18 9.92 -7.31
CA LEU A 127 3.18 9.18 -8.09
C LEU A 127 2.57 7.99 -8.81
N ALA A 128 1.67 7.28 -8.14
CA ALA A 128 0.98 6.13 -8.70
C ALA A 128 -0.31 5.89 -7.92
N ASN A 129 -1.29 5.27 -8.57
CA ASN A 129 -2.53 4.90 -7.90
C ASN A 129 -3.09 3.64 -8.53
N ALA A 130 -3.97 2.98 -7.80
CA ALA A 130 -4.62 1.76 -8.27
C ALA A 130 -6.05 1.67 -7.77
N GLU A 131 -6.86 0.95 -8.54
CA GLU A 131 -8.15 0.46 -8.09
C GLU A 131 -7.99 -1.06 -7.94
N VAL A 132 -8.22 -1.54 -6.71
CA VAL A 132 -8.01 -2.96 -6.36
C VAL A 132 -9.34 -3.58 -6.01
N LYS A 133 -9.63 -4.74 -6.58
CA LYS A 133 -10.83 -5.52 -6.25
C LYS A 133 -10.44 -6.76 -5.47
N TYR A 134 -11.10 -6.96 -4.34
CA TYR A 134 -10.96 -8.14 -3.52
C TYR A 134 -12.24 -8.96 -3.52
N ILE A 135 -12.10 -10.28 -3.52
CA ILE A 135 -13.23 -11.21 -3.35
C ILE A 135 -13.63 -11.24 -1.87
N LYS A 136 -14.92 -11.20 -1.65
CA LYS A 136 -15.47 -11.36 -0.29
C LYS A 136 -15.52 -12.82 0.14
#